data_81be68ec92632c2d1ebac0082dedfbd5
#
_entry.id   81be68ec92632c2d1ebac0082dedfbd5
#
_cell.length_a   1.000
_cell.length_b   1.000
_cell.length_c   1.000
_cell.angle_alpha   90.00
_cell.angle_beta   90.00
_cell.angle_gamma   90.00
#
_symmetry.space_group_name_H-M   'P 1'
#
loop_
_entity.id
_entity.type
_entity.pdbx_description
1 polymer ?
#
loop_
_entity_poly.entity_id
_entity_poly.type
_entity_poly.pdbx_seq_one_letter_code
_entity_poly.pdbx_strand_id
1 'polypeptide(L)'
;AYVDCPTREQRAWTGDSVVHQMIDLTTNTDWSLARWHPQLTATPRSDGMLPMAVAGEIEHTDISIIPDWALHWVHSVHNLFRYTADRETLTRLLPVVERVVQWFAERTDEHGLPVDLPGWVLIDWSAVHSDGANSTIAGLWGRSLLEFAEMSEWLGDGGRAAWARQLHARLADGFEQLWDPERSLYVDTLVDGRRRPMTSQHAQAAAIVGGLAPRERWPRLVEVICDETNLVHAAFARADGPSDPGTETELGGVYMYIGHPEPWWDTERQVVRAQPFFRYVVHDAIVLAGAGSRLSRLLLDWRALLDRCSASFGETWYGGTTCHGWSSTPTRDLIQHVLGVQPDAYEPGSLVIAPNLGHLDWIEADVPTIDGVVRVRVERGRITVRADHQVHVRSGSDSAHVMPGVTTVLPRTIIT
;
A
#
# COMPACT_ATOMS: atom_id res chain seq x y z
N ALA A 1 -17.05 -6.05 10.00
CA ALA A 1 -16.00 -6.10 8.99
C ALA A 1 -15.97 -4.79 8.21
N TYR A 2 -14.82 -4.44 7.66
CA TYR A 2 -14.79 -3.44 6.60
C TYR A 2 -15.43 -4.04 5.35
N VAL A 3 -16.14 -3.21 4.59
CA VAL A 3 -16.68 -3.57 3.28
C VAL A 3 -16.21 -2.55 2.25
N ASP A 4 -16.11 -2.95 0.99
CA ASP A 4 -15.63 -2.10 -0.11
C ASP A 4 -16.44 -0.81 -0.23
N CYS A 5 -17.75 -0.93 -0.34
CA CYS A 5 -18.67 0.17 -0.53
C CYS A 5 -20.04 -0.12 0.13
N PRO A 6 -20.83 0.93 0.44
CA PRO A 6 -22.13 0.76 1.10
C PRO A 6 -23.29 0.44 0.14
N THR A 7 -23.09 0.52 -1.18
CA THR A 7 -24.20 0.60 -2.13
C THR A 7 -24.24 -0.50 -3.20
N ARG A 8 -23.13 -1.21 -3.45
CA ARG A 8 -23.05 -2.23 -4.51
C ARG A 8 -22.75 -3.61 -3.92
N GLU A 9 -21.46 -3.92 -3.71
CA GLU A 9 -21.03 -5.27 -3.35
C GLU A 9 -21.17 -5.56 -1.87
N GLN A 10 -20.91 -4.57 -1.02
CA GLN A 10 -21.00 -4.67 0.44
C GLN A 10 -20.22 -5.87 0.99
N ARG A 11 -19.06 -6.16 0.40
CA ARG A 11 -18.28 -7.36 0.65
C ARG A 11 -17.00 -7.05 1.42
N ALA A 12 -16.63 -7.96 2.32
CA ALA A 12 -15.36 -7.88 3.04
C ALA A 12 -14.22 -8.40 2.15
N TRP A 13 -13.77 -7.55 1.23
CA TRP A 13 -12.63 -7.83 0.36
C TRP A 13 -11.33 -7.87 1.15
N THR A 14 -10.52 -8.91 0.88
CA THR A 14 -9.29 -9.17 1.64
C THR A 14 -8.25 -8.04 1.47
N GLY A 15 -8.12 -7.49 0.27
CA GLY A 15 -7.13 -6.43 -0.02
C GLY A 15 -7.60 -5.02 0.27
N ASP A 16 -8.86 -4.67 -0.05
CA ASP A 16 -9.43 -3.33 0.18
C ASP A 16 -9.23 -2.84 1.60
N SER A 17 -9.34 -3.78 2.54
CA SER A 17 -9.30 -3.52 3.98
C SER A 17 -7.99 -2.90 4.47
N VAL A 18 -6.91 -2.98 3.71
CA VAL A 18 -5.62 -2.39 4.11
C VAL A 18 -5.74 -0.87 4.29
N VAL A 19 -6.41 -0.17 3.35
CA VAL A 19 -6.61 1.27 3.44
C VAL A 19 -7.60 1.62 4.54
N HIS A 20 -8.70 0.88 4.66
CA HIS A 20 -9.67 1.06 5.74
C HIS A 20 -9.01 0.94 7.13
N GLN A 21 -8.19 -0.09 7.32
CA GLN A 21 -7.49 -0.30 8.58
C GLN A 21 -6.51 0.83 8.90
N MET A 22 -5.74 1.30 7.91
CA MET A 22 -4.80 2.40 8.09
C MET A 22 -5.52 3.69 8.51
N ILE A 23 -6.71 3.96 7.95
CA ILE A 23 -7.53 5.10 8.34
C ILE A 23 -8.05 4.92 9.76
N ASP A 24 -8.60 3.77 10.08
CA ASP A 24 -9.13 3.43 11.40
C ASP A 24 -8.07 3.62 12.49
N LEU A 25 -6.88 3.09 12.28
CA LEU A 25 -5.74 3.22 13.18
C LEU A 25 -5.24 4.67 13.37
N THR A 26 -5.54 5.57 12.43
CA THR A 26 -5.07 6.96 12.48
C THR A 26 -6.14 7.97 12.88
N THR A 27 -7.41 7.58 12.91
CA THR A 27 -8.53 8.50 13.18
C THR A 27 -9.44 8.08 14.32
N ASN A 28 -9.55 6.79 14.61
CA ASN A 28 -10.41 6.27 15.68
C ASN A 28 -9.61 5.89 16.92
N THR A 29 -10.22 6.03 18.08
CA THR A 29 -9.66 5.58 19.37
C THR A 29 -10.07 4.16 19.72
N ASP A 30 -11.13 3.63 19.10
CA ASP A 30 -11.54 2.23 19.22
C ASP A 30 -11.05 1.44 18.00
N TRP A 31 -10.02 0.64 18.19
CA TRP A 31 -9.41 -0.20 17.14
C TRP A 31 -9.96 -1.63 17.10
N SER A 32 -11.12 -1.88 17.69
CA SER A 32 -11.72 -3.23 17.72
C SER A 32 -11.95 -3.78 16.32
N LEU A 33 -12.40 -2.94 15.37
CA LEU A 33 -12.63 -3.32 13.99
C LEU A 33 -11.31 -3.52 13.22
N ALA A 34 -10.33 -2.64 13.42
CA ALA A 34 -8.98 -2.76 12.85
C ALA A 34 -8.27 -4.06 13.31
N ARG A 35 -8.52 -4.50 14.55
CA ARG A 35 -8.01 -5.76 15.10
C ARG A 35 -8.78 -6.98 14.57
N TRP A 36 -10.10 -6.85 14.40
CA TRP A 36 -10.95 -7.96 14.02
C TRP A 36 -10.82 -8.34 12.55
N HIS A 37 -10.78 -7.35 11.65
CA HIS A 37 -10.86 -7.62 10.21
C HIS A 37 -9.73 -8.51 9.67
N PRO A 38 -8.44 -8.29 9.98
CA PRO A 38 -7.37 -9.19 9.54
C PRO A 38 -7.54 -10.63 10.05
N GLN A 39 -8.15 -10.82 11.23
CA GLN A 39 -8.44 -12.14 11.78
C GLN A 39 -9.61 -12.83 11.07
N LEU A 40 -10.65 -12.05 10.72
CA LEU A 40 -11.80 -12.54 9.96
C LEU A 40 -11.37 -13.04 8.57
N THR A 41 -10.47 -12.32 7.91
CA THR A 41 -9.99 -12.65 6.56
C THR A 41 -8.86 -13.69 6.55
N ALA A 42 -8.32 -14.06 7.71
CA ALA A 42 -7.29 -15.09 7.88
C ALA A 42 -7.85 -16.51 7.75
N THR A 43 -8.57 -16.80 6.67
CA THR A 43 -9.19 -18.11 6.40
C THR A 43 -8.56 -18.74 5.14
N PRO A 44 -7.34 -19.29 5.25
CA PRO A 44 -6.62 -19.76 4.08
C PRO A 44 -7.33 -20.97 3.46
N ARG A 45 -7.30 -21.03 2.15
CA ARG A 45 -7.69 -22.15 1.32
C ARG A 45 -6.73 -23.33 1.54
N SER A 46 -7.07 -24.49 0.97
CA SER A 46 -6.23 -25.69 1.07
C SER A 46 -4.83 -25.51 0.47
N ASP A 47 -4.71 -24.64 -0.56
CA ASP A 47 -3.44 -24.30 -1.19
C ASP A 47 -2.62 -23.24 -0.42
N GLY A 48 -3.15 -22.71 0.67
CA GLY A 48 -2.49 -21.69 1.51
C GLY A 48 -2.80 -20.24 1.17
N MET A 49 -3.39 -19.98 -0.01
CA MET A 49 -3.79 -18.63 -0.42
C MET A 49 -5.06 -18.18 0.31
N LEU A 50 -5.22 -16.88 0.49
CA LEU A 50 -6.44 -16.29 1.04
C LEU A 50 -7.52 -16.16 -0.04
N PRO A 51 -8.81 -16.26 0.34
CA PRO A 51 -9.91 -15.93 -0.57
C PRO A 51 -9.89 -14.44 -0.89
N MET A 52 -10.43 -14.07 -2.06
CA MET A 52 -10.54 -12.65 -2.44
C MET A 52 -11.44 -11.85 -1.49
N ALA A 53 -12.45 -12.49 -0.89
CA ALA A 53 -13.38 -11.91 0.07
C ALA A 53 -13.93 -12.99 1.01
N VAL A 54 -14.42 -12.62 2.20
CA VAL A 54 -14.90 -13.58 3.21
C VAL A 54 -16.36 -13.38 3.64
N ALA A 55 -16.96 -12.24 3.37
CA ALA A 55 -18.36 -11.95 3.71
C ALA A 55 -19.00 -11.15 2.58
N GLY A 56 -20.30 -11.34 2.38
CA GLY A 56 -21.09 -10.74 1.32
C GLY A 56 -22.03 -11.73 0.67
N GLU A 57 -22.56 -11.41 -0.49
CA GLU A 57 -23.55 -12.24 -1.18
C GLU A 57 -23.02 -13.59 -1.68
N ILE A 58 -21.71 -13.69 -1.91
CA ILE A 58 -21.07 -14.92 -2.40
C ILE A 58 -20.15 -15.44 -1.30
N GLU A 59 -20.59 -16.47 -0.60
CA GLU A 59 -19.85 -17.11 0.50
C GLU A 59 -18.86 -18.20 0.03
N HIS A 60 -18.52 -18.22 -1.26
CA HIS A 60 -17.63 -19.26 -1.78
C HIS A 60 -16.18 -18.81 -1.77
N THR A 61 -15.45 -19.26 -0.76
CA THR A 61 -13.99 -19.08 -0.63
C THR A 61 -13.20 -19.72 -1.78
N ASP A 62 -13.82 -20.61 -2.56
CA ASP A 62 -13.14 -21.42 -3.59
C ASP A 62 -13.32 -20.92 -5.02
N ILE A 63 -14.16 -19.89 -5.26
CA ILE A 63 -14.49 -19.47 -6.63
C ILE A 63 -13.32 -18.76 -7.30
N SER A 64 -12.64 -17.86 -6.58
CA SER A 64 -11.51 -17.10 -7.15
C SER A 64 -10.57 -16.59 -6.08
N ILE A 65 -9.36 -16.29 -6.51
CA ILE A 65 -8.35 -15.60 -5.71
C ILE A 65 -7.91 -14.34 -6.43
N ILE A 66 -7.53 -13.34 -5.66
CA ILE A 66 -6.80 -12.16 -6.10
C ILE A 66 -5.48 -12.20 -5.34
N PRO A 67 -4.39 -12.73 -5.96
CA PRO A 67 -3.14 -12.99 -5.24
C PRO A 67 -2.55 -11.75 -4.58
N ASP A 68 -2.58 -10.61 -5.25
CA ASP A 68 -2.10 -9.32 -4.73
C ASP A 68 -2.89 -8.85 -3.50
N TRP A 69 -4.20 -9.18 -3.38
CA TRP A 69 -4.99 -8.89 -2.17
C TRP A 69 -4.43 -9.56 -0.92
N ALA A 70 -3.88 -10.76 -1.05
CA ALA A 70 -3.23 -11.44 0.07
C ALA A 70 -1.93 -10.74 0.49
N LEU A 71 -1.19 -10.12 -0.43
CA LEU A 71 0.00 -9.31 -0.10
C LEU A 71 -0.37 -8.01 0.63
N HIS A 72 -1.48 -7.36 0.25
CA HIS A 72 -2.03 -6.23 1.00
C HIS A 72 -2.52 -6.64 2.39
N TRP A 73 -3.09 -7.85 2.53
CA TRP A 73 -3.47 -8.40 3.84
C TRP A 73 -2.24 -8.64 4.74
N VAL A 74 -1.12 -9.13 4.21
CA VAL A 74 0.14 -9.24 4.98
C VAL A 74 0.53 -7.88 5.55
N HIS A 75 0.45 -6.82 4.75
CA HIS A 75 0.72 -5.46 5.22
C HIS A 75 -0.28 -5.02 6.31
N SER A 76 -1.54 -5.43 6.26
CA SER A 76 -2.51 -5.17 7.33
C SER A 76 -2.13 -5.85 8.63
N VAL A 77 -1.64 -7.09 8.60
CA VAL A 77 -1.15 -7.81 9.81
C VAL A 77 0.07 -7.11 10.40
N HIS A 78 1.00 -6.69 9.55
CA HIS A 78 2.19 -5.94 9.97
C HIS A 78 1.81 -4.60 10.63
N ASN A 79 0.92 -3.81 10.02
CA ASN A 79 0.43 -2.56 10.58
C ASN A 79 -0.29 -2.78 11.91
N LEU A 80 -1.13 -3.80 12.02
CA LEU A 80 -1.84 -4.12 13.26
C LEU A 80 -0.85 -4.28 14.41
N PHE A 81 0.22 -5.05 14.23
CA PHE A 81 1.21 -5.24 15.27
C PHE A 81 1.96 -3.94 15.60
N ARG A 82 2.37 -3.18 14.61
CA ARG A 82 3.05 -1.90 14.82
C ARG A 82 2.25 -0.93 15.69
N TYR A 83 0.92 -0.89 15.50
CA TYR A 83 0.04 -0.01 16.26
C TYR A 83 -0.34 -0.55 17.64
N THR A 84 -0.43 -1.87 17.79
CA THR A 84 -1.03 -2.49 18.98
C THR A 84 -0.05 -3.25 19.84
N ALA A 85 1.10 -3.63 19.31
CA ALA A 85 2.07 -4.56 19.92
C ALA A 85 1.44 -5.88 20.42
N ASP A 86 0.30 -6.28 19.83
CA ASP A 86 -0.47 -7.46 20.24
C ASP A 86 0.23 -8.75 19.75
N ARG A 87 1.13 -9.26 20.61
CA ARG A 87 1.90 -10.48 20.32
C ARG A 87 1.03 -11.72 20.21
N GLU A 88 -0.08 -11.79 20.93
CA GLU A 88 -0.97 -12.96 20.90
C GLU A 88 -1.65 -13.05 19.52
N THR A 89 -2.22 -11.96 19.05
CA THR A 89 -2.82 -11.90 17.71
C THR A 89 -1.77 -12.14 16.62
N LEU A 90 -0.58 -11.55 16.71
CA LEU A 90 0.49 -11.80 15.75
C LEU A 90 0.89 -13.28 15.74
N THR A 91 1.04 -13.92 16.90
CA THR A 91 1.40 -15.36 17.00
C THR A 91 0.37 -16.24 16.29
N ARG A 92 -0.91 -15.89 16.33
CA ARG A 92 -1.96 -16.63 15.63
C ARG A 92 -1.95 -16.40 14.12
N LEU A 93 -1.65 -15.17 13.68
CA LEU A 93 -1.70 -14.79 12.28
C LEU A 93 -0.41 -15.14 11.50
N LEU A 94 0.74 -15.17 12.16
CA LEU A 94 2.04 -15.39 11.50
C LEU A 94 2.08 -16.69 10.66
N PRO A 95 1.52 -17.84 11.09
CA PRO A 95 1.47 -19.04 10.25
C PRO A 95 0.61 -18.87 8.98
N VAL A 96 -0.37 -17.98 9.00
CA VAL A 96 -1.17 -17.67 7.80
C VAL A 96 -0.36 -16.79 6.86
N VAL A 97 0.34 -15.77 7.39
CA VAL A 97 1.29 -14.96 6.62
C VAL A 97 2.34 -15.83 5.95
N GLU A 98 2.95 -16.78 6.69
CA GLU A 98 3.93 -17.72 6.17
C GLU A 98 3.41 -18.50 4.96
N ARG A 99 2.17 -19.02 5.04
CA ARG A 99 1.55 -19.73 3.92
C ARG A 99 1.33 -18.84 2.71
N VAL A 100 0.93 -17.59 2.90
CA VAL A 100 0.79 -16.63 1.79
C VAL A 100 2.14 -16.39 1.12
N VAL A 101 3.18 -16.05 1.87
CA VAL A 101 4.50 -15.76 1.25
C VAL A 101 5.12 -17.02 0.61
N GLN A 102 4.87 -18.21 1.18
CA GLN A 102 5.31 -19.50 0.63
C GLN A 102 4.57 -19.81 -0.68
N TRP A 103 3.27 -19.51 -0.77
CA TRP A 103 2.48 -19.73 -1.97
C TRP A 103 3.08 -19.03 -3.20
N PHE A 104 3.60 -17.79 -3.02
CA PHE A 104 4.34 -17.09 -4.08
C PHE A 104 5.70 -17.73 -4.34
N ALA A 105 6.43 -18.13 -3.30
CA ALA A 105 7.74 -18.78 -3.45
C ALA A 105 7.69 -20.07 -4.29
N GLU A 106 6.58 -20.81 -4.21
CA GLU A 106 6.34 -22.03 -4.99
C GLU A 106 5.99 -21.75 -6.46
N ARG A 107 5.77 -20.49 -6.83
CA ARG A 107 5.37 -20.04 -8.17
C ARG A 107 6.35 -19.06 -8.77
N THR A 108 7.63 -19.25 -8.46
CA THR A 108 8.72 -18.46 -9.03
C THR A 108 9.42 -19.21 -10.14
N ASP A 109 9.94 -18.44 -11.11
CA ASP A 109 10.87 -18.95 -12.12
C ASP A 109 12.27 -19.29 -11.55
N GLU A 110 13.20 -19.64 -12.42
CA GLU A 110 14.59 -19.93 -12.03
C GLU A 110 15.34 -18.75 -11.43
N HIS A 111 14.86 -17.52 -11.68
CA HIS A 111 15.43 -16.29 -11.16
C HIS A 111 14.77 -15.82 -9.85
N GLY A 112 13.69 -16.47 -9.42
CA GLY A 112 12.95 -16.15 -8.21
C GLY A 112 11.85 -15.10 -8.40
N LEU A 113 11.46 -14.80 -9.64
CA LEU A 113 10.34 -13.92 -9.95
C LEU A 113 9.03 -14.71 -9.94
N PRO A 114 7.96 -14.25 -9.25
CA PRO A 114 6.63 -14.80 -9.39
C PRO A 114 6.14 -14.68 -10.83
N VAL A 115 5.66 -15.78 -11.43
CA VAL A 115 5.27 -15.85 -12.85
C VAL A 115 3.91 -16.53 -13.01
N ASP A 116 3.14 -16.06 -13.99
CA ASP A 116 1.89 -16.68 -14.44
C ASP A 116 0.97 -17.12 -13.30
N LEU A 117 0.74 -16.21 -12.36
CA LEU A 117 -0.04 -16.50 -11.16
C LEU A 117 -1.49 -16.85 -11.51
N PRO A 118 -2.06 -17.91 -10.92
CA PRO A 118 -3.46 -18.25 -11.12
C PRO A 118 -4.37 -17.26 -10.44
N GLY A 119 -5.61 -17.17 -10.92
CA GLY A 119 -6.62 -16.26 -10.39
C GLY A 119 -6.63 -14.91 -11.10
N TRP A 120 -7.20 -13.93 -10.46
CA TRP A 120 -7.30 -12.58 -11.00
C TRP A 120 -6.26 -11.66 -10.35
N VAL A 121 -5.19 -11.35 -11.07
CA VAL A 121 -4.22 -10.33 -10.65
C VAL A 121 -4.82 -8.96 -10.99
N LEU A 122 -5.41 -8.32 -9.98
CA LEU A 122 -6.16 -7.07 -10.16
C LEU A 122 -5.24 -5.85 -10.14
N ILE A 123 -4.31 -5.79 -9.18
CA ILE A 123 -3.44 -4.65 -8.85
C ILE A 123 -4.27 -3.42 -8.44
N ASP A 124 -4.96 -2.81 -9.39
CA ASP A 124 -6.06 -1.85 -9.28
C ASP A 124 -6.79 -1.76 -10.63
N TRP A 125 -7.63 -0.74 -10.84
CA TRP A 125 -8.34 -0.55 -12.10
C TRP A 125 -7.53 0.16 -13.20
N SER A 126 -6.20 0.26 -13.06
CA SER A 126 -5.30 0.77 -14.10
C SER A 126 -4.93 -0.34 -15.09
N ALA A 127 -4.63 0.06 -16.33
CA ALA A 127 -4.19 -0.87 -17.37
C ALA A 127 -2.73 -1.32 -17.12
N VAL A 128 -2.51 -2.11 -16.07
CA VAL A 128 -1.23 -2.74 -15.74
C VAL A 128 -1.28 -4.20 -16.17
N HIS A 129 -0.44 -4.57 -17.12
CA HIS A 129 -0.34 -5.96 -17.57
C HIS A 129 0.26 -6.85 -16.49
N SER A 130 -0.25 -8.07 -16.36
CA SER A 130 0.14 -9.01 -15.30
C SER A 130 0.59 -10.37 -15.80
N ASP A 131 0.72 -10.56 -17.10
CA ASP A 131 1.23 -11.76 -17.75
C ASP A 131 2.75 -11.92 -17.52
N GLY A 132 3.23 -13.17 -17.42
CA GLY A 132 4.62 -13.48 -17.13
C GLY A 132 5.06 -13.04 -15.73
N ALA A 133 6.28 -12.48 -15.62
CA ALA A 133 6.75 -11.88 -14.38
C ALA A 133 6.33 -10.40 -14.32
N ASN A 134 5.62 -10.02 -13.26
CA ASN A 134 5.10 -8.66 -13.08
C ASN A 134 5.84 -7.90 -11.98
N SER A 135 6.31 -6.67 -12.29
CA SER A 135 7.08 -5.83 -11.37
C SER A 135 6.30 -5.44 -10.11
N THR A 136 5.01 -5.16 -10.25
CA THR A 136 4.17 -4.75 -9.12
C THR A 136 3.98 -5.90 -8.14
N ILE A 137 3.65 -7.08 -8.65
CA ILE A 137 3.49 -8.29 -7.82
C ILE A 137 4.81 -8.65 -7.14
N ALA A 138 5.91 -8.68 -7.89
CA ALA A 138 7.24 -8.94 -7.35
C ALA A 138 7.60 -7.94 -6.23
N GLY A 139 7.33 -6.64 -6.43
CA GLY A 139 7.57 -5.60 -5.43
C GLY A 139 6.70 -5.73 -4.19
N LEU A 140 5.39 -6.02 -4.34
CA LEU A 140 4.50 -6.26 -3.20
C LEU A 140 4.89 -7.52 -2.42
N TRP A 141 5.29 -8.60 -3.12
CA TRP A 141 5.81 -9.80 -2.46
C TRP A 141 7.14 -9.53 -1.76
N GLY A 142 8.05 -8.74 -2.37
CA GLY A 142 9.29 -8.29 -1.72
C GLY A 142 9.01 -7.55 -0.40
N ARG A 143 8.04 -6.61 -0.38
CA ARG A 143 7.58 -5.96 0.84
C ARG A 143 7.07 -6.98 1.86
N SER A 144 6.21 -7.91 1.44
CA SER A 144 5.64 -8.93 2.32
C SER A 144 6.70 -9.86 2.93
N LEU A 145 7.77 -10.18 2.19
CA LEU A 145 8.91 -10.95 2.71
C LEU A 145 9.68 -10.17 3.79
N LEU A 146 9.91 -8.87 3.59
CA LEU A 146 10.56 -8.02 4.60
C LEU A 146 9.68 -7.87 5.84
N GLU A 147 8.40 -7.64 5.68
CA GLU A 147 7.42 -7.54 6.77
C GLU A 147 7.28 -8.85 7.53
N PHE A 148 7.27 -10.00 6.84
CA PHE A 148 7.26 -11.31 7.47
C PHE A 148 8.55 -11.58 8.26
N ALA A 149 9.70 -11.17 7.74
CA ALA A 149 10.97 -11.28 8.46
C ALA A 149 10.95 -10.44 9.75
N GLU A 150 10.46 -9.20 9.68
CA GLU A 150 10.34 -8.31 10.83
C GLU A 150 9.35 -8.85 11.87
N MET A 151 8.16 -9.30 11.45
CA MET A 151 7.18 -9.94 12.32
C MET A 151 7.72 -11.19 13.00
N SER A 152 8.53 -11.98 12.29
CA SER A 152 9.19 -13.17 12.85
C SER A 152 10.22 -12.79 13.92
N GLU A 153 10.98 -11.72 13.70
CA GLU A 153 11.94 -11.19 14.69
C GLU A 153 11.23 -10.66 15.95
N TRP A 154 10.11 -9.96 15.80
CA TRP A 154 9.31 -9.50 16.94
C TRP A 154 8.83 -10.67 17.81
N LEU A 155 8.60 -11.85 17.21
CA LEU A 155 8.25 -13.07 17.94
C LEU A 155 9.47 -13.90 18.40
N GLY A 156 10.69 -13.49 17.99
CA GLY A 156 11.93 -14.20 18.33
C GLY A 156 12.25 -15.38 17.42
N ASP A 157 11.61 -15.51 16.26
CA ASP A 157 11.83 -16.58 15.29
C ASP A 157 12.86 -16.16 14.20
N GLY A 158 14.13 -16.26 14.56
CA GLY A 158 15.23 -15.95 13.63
C GLY A 158 15.31 -16.89 12.43
N GLY A 159 14.77 -18.12 12.52
CA GLY A 159 14.76 -19.09 11.43
C GLY A 159 13.84 -18.64 10.29
N ARG A 160 12.59 -18.28 10.62
CA ARG A 160 11.65 -17.70 9.65
C ARG A 160 12.16 -16.38 9.04
N ALA A 161 12.72 -15.51 9.87
CA ALA A 161 13.27 -14.25 9.40
C ALA A 161 14.41 -14.46 8.39
N ALA A 162 15.34 -15.38 8.66
CA ALA A 162 16.44 -15.71 7.75
C ALA A 162 15.94 -16.30 6.42
N TRP A 163 14.97 -17.20 6.48
CA TRP A 163 14.34 -17.77 5.29
C TRP A 163 13.70 -16.71 4.39
N ALA A 164 12.92 -15.80 4.97
CA ALA A 164 12.29 -14.72 4.22
C ALA A 164 13.31 -13.79 3.56
N ARG A 165 14.40 -13.45 4.28
CA ARG A 165 15.47 -12.63 3.71
C ARG A 165 16.23 -13.31 2.58
N GLN A 166 16.40 -14.64 2.63
CA GLN A 166 17.02 -15.40 1.53
C GLN A 166 16.13 -15.36 0.28
N LEU A 167 14.82 -15.54 0.43
CA LEU A 167 13.87 -15.38 -0.68
C LEU A 167 13.89 -13.97 -1.25
N HIS A 168 13.89 -12.95 -0.39
CA HIS A 168 13.97 -11.55 -0.81
C HIS A 168 15.25 -11.25 -1.60
N ALA A 169 16.40 -11.74 -1.14
CA ALA A 169 17.66 -11.54 -1.85
C ALA A 169 17.64 -12.17 -3.25
N ARG A 170 17.12 -13.41 -3.38
CA ARG A 170 16.96 -14.07 -4.68
C ARG A 170 15.99 -13.31 -5.58
N LEU A 171 14.87 -12.84 -5.03
CA LEU A 171 13.91 -11.99 -5.76
C LEU A 171 14.57 -10.71 -6.26
N ALA A 172 15.36 -10.03 -5.42
CA ALA A 172 16.04 -8.79 -5.78
C ALA A 172 17.04 -8.99 -6.94
N ASP A 173 17.78 -10.11 -6.93
CA ASP A 173 18.68 -10.46 -8.04
C ASP A 173 17.90 -10.68 -9.35
N GLY A 174 16.78 -11.42 -9.30
CA GLY A 174 15.94 -11.66 -10.46
C GLY A 174 15.22 -10.41 -10.98
N PHE A 175 14.86 -9.50 -10.07
CA PHE A 175 14.12 -8.28 -10.38
C PHE A 175 14.87 -7.34 -11.33
N GLU A 176 16.20 -7.43 -11.38
CA GLU A 176 17.03 -6.67 -12.32
C GLU A 176 16.67 -6.94 -13.80
N GLN A 177 16.06 -8.07 -14.12
CA GLN A 177 15.61 -8.36 -15.49
C GLN A 177 14.49 -7.43 -15.97
N LEU A 178 13.73 -6.84 -15.04
CA LEU A 178 12.65 -5.89 -15.32
C LEU A 178 13.16 -4.45 -15.50
N TRP A 179 14.44 -4.20 -15.20
CA TRP A 179 15.03 -2.87 -15.38
C TRP A 179 15.29 -2.54 -16.86
N ASP A 180 14.73 -1.45 -17.33
CA ASP A 180 15.02 -0.87 -18.64
C ASP A 180 16.11 0.21 -18.50
N PRO A 181 17.37 -0.09 -18.90
CA PRO A 181 18.47 0.85 -18.74
C PRO A 181 18.38 2.06 -19.67
N GLU A 182 17.71 1.93 -20.82
CA GLU A 182 17.57 3.03 -21.78
C GLU A 182 16.61 4.10 -21.26
N ARG A 183 15.51 3.69 -20.64
CA ARG A 183 14.50 4.58 -20.05
C ARG A 183 14.78 4.90 -18.58
N SER A 184 15.67 4.14 -17.94
CA SER A 184 15.98 4.25 -16.50
C SER A 184 14.72 4.09 -15.61
N LEU A 185 13.97 3.01 -15.84
CA LEU A 185 12.77 2.65 -15.09
C LEU A 185 12.54 1.13 -15.16
N TYR A 186 11.58 0.63 -14.36
CA TYR A 186 11.12 -0.75 -14.43
C TYR A 186 9.92 -0.86 -15.36
N VAL A 187 9.92 -1.86 -16.26
CA VAL A 187 8.76 -2.21 -17.06
C VAL A 187 7.75 -2.99 -16.23
N ASP A 188 6.48 -3.00 -16.65
CA ASP A 188 5.43 -3.72 -15.91
C ASP A 188 5.65 -5.24 -15.97
N THR A 189 6.02 -5.79 -17.13
CA THR A 189 6.12 -7.24 -17.30
C THR A 189 7.32 -7.72 -18.13
N LEU A 190 7.75 -8.94 -17.78
CA LEU A 190 8.72 -9.74 -18.52
C LEU A 190 8.02 -11.03 -18.98
N VAL A 191 7.86 -11.22 -20.28
CA VAL A 191 7.18 -12.38 -20.88
C VAL A 191 8.17 -13.10 -21.79
N ASP A 192 8.36 -14.40 -21.57
CA ASP A 192 9.33 -15.21 -22.32
C ASP A 192 10.74 -14.58 -22.37
N GLY A 193 11.19 -14.03 -21.25
CA GLY A 193 12.49 -13.38 -21.13
C GLY A 193 12.59 -12.01 -21.85
N ARG A 194 11.47 -11.45 -22.31
CA ARG A 194 11.43 -10.17 -23.03
C ARG A 194 10.62 -9.13 -22.25
N ARG A 195 11.22 -7.96 -22.04
CA ARG A 195 10.52 -6.82 -21.47
C ARG A 195 9.43 -6.33 -22.41
N ARG A 196 8.21 -6.15 -21.89
CA ARG A 196 7.16 -5.40 -22.59
C ARG A 196 7.39 -3.89 -22.40
N PRO A 197 7.04 -3.03 -23.36
CA PRO A 197 7.35 -1.59 -23.27
C PRO A 197 6.53 -0.84 -22.22
N MET A 198 5.39 -1.39 -21.80
CA MET A 198 4.50 -0.73 -20.83
C MET A 198 5.17 -0.54 -19.48
N THR A 199 4.86 0.58 -18.86
CA THR A 199 5.32 0.92 -17.51
C THR A 199 4.28 1.74 -16.77
N SER A 200 4.27 1.61 -15.46
CA SER A 200 3.29 2.23 -14.59
C SER A 200 3.93 2.86 -13.34
N GLN A 201 3.19 3.73 -12.65
CA GLN A 201 3.54 4.18 -11.29
C GLN A 201 3.66 3.00 -10.34
N HIS A 202 2.87 1.95 -10.55
CA HIS A 202 2.83 0.74 -9.73
C HIS A 202 4.18 0.03 -9.71
N ALA A 203 4.76 -0.23 -10.88
CA ALA A 203 6.06 -0.90 -11.01
C ALA A 203 7.16 -0.14 -10.27
N GLN A 204 7.24 1.19 -10.45
CA GLN A 204 8.26 2.01 -9.81
C GLN A 204 8.08 2.07 -8.29
N ALA A 205 6.85 2.28 -7.83
CA ALA A 205 6.54 2.34 -6.41
C ALA A 205 6.77 1.00 -5.71
N ALA A 206 6.30 -0.10 -6.31
CA ALA A 206 6.48 -1.44 -5.78
C ALA A 206 7.96 -1.84 -5.70
N ALA A 207 8.79 -1.45 -6.68
CA ALA A 207 10.24 -1.66 -6.64
C ALA A 207 10.90 -0.98 -5.42
N ILE A 208 10.45 0.21 -5.05
CA ILE A 208 10.96 0.96 -3.88
C ILE A 208 10.45 0.32 -2.58
N VAL A 209 9.13 0.14 -2.40
CA VAL A 209 8.57 -0.38 -1.15
C VAL A 209 8.95 -1.83 -0.90
N GLY A 210 9.15 -2.60 -1.99
CA GLY A 210 9.63 -3.98 -1.94
C GLY A 210 11.12 -4.11 -1.60
N GLY A 211 11.87 -2.99 -1.55
CA GLY A 211 13.32 -3.01 -1.33
C GLY A 211 14.11 -3.68 -2.45
N LEU A 212 13.54 -3.73 -3.67
CA LEU A 212 14.13 -4.41 -4.83
C LEU A 212 14.95 -3.45 -5.71
N ALA A 213 14.55 -2.17 -5.77
CA ALA A 213 15.32 -1.16 -6.48
C ALA A 213 16.55 -0.71 -5.67
N PRO A 214 17.77 -0.71 -6.24
CA PRO A 214 18.93 -0.08 -5.63
C PRO A 214 18.67 1.39 -5.29
N ARG A 215 19.16 1.85 -4.14
CA ARG A 215 18.88 3.21 -3.61
C ARG A 215 19.30 4.33 -4.55
N GLU A 216 20.34 4.14 -5.33
CA GLU A 216 20.82 5.09 -6.34
C GLU A 216 19.81 5.34 -7.47
N ARG A 217 18.88 4.42 -7.71
CA ARG A 217 17.82 4.59 -8.71
C ARG A 217 16.59 5.35 -8.16
N TRP A 218 16.42 5.41 -6.83
CA TRP A 218 15.24 5.99 -6.19
C TRP A 218 14.91 7.42 -6.63
N PRO A 219 15.89 8.34 -6.74
CA PRO A 219 15.61 9.70 -7.21
C PRO A 219 14.95 9.71 -8.60
N ARG A 220 15.46 8.88 -9.52
CA ARG A 220 14.90 8.76 -10.87
C ARG A 220 13.48 8.16 -10.86
N LEU A 221 13.26 7.09 -10.07
CA LEU A 221 11.94 6.48 -9.95
C LEU A 221 10.91 7.46 -9.38
N VAL A 222 11.29 8.27 -8.39
CA VAL A 222 10.41 9.33 -7.85
C VAL A 222 10.10 10.41 -8.88
N GLU A 223 11.07 10.80 -9.73
CA GLU A 223 10.78 11.70 -10.85
C GLU A 223 9.69 11.12 -11.77
N VAL A 224 9.86 9.86 -12.18
CA VAL A 224 8.89 9.17 -13.04
C VAL A 224 7.51 9.10 -12.39
N ILE A 225 7.44 8.74 -11.12
CA ILE A 225 6.18 8.66 -10.35
C ILE A 225 5.47 10.02 -10.27
N CYS A 226 6.22 11.12 -10.19
CA CYS A 226 5.68 12.46 -9.93
C CYS A 226 5.60 13.35 -11.18
N ASP A 227 5.95 12.85 -12.36
CA ASP A 227 5.94 13.63 -13.60
C ASP A 227 4.55 13.64 -14.25
N GLU A 228 3.68 14.53 -13.80
CA GLU A 228 2.31 14.70 -14.30
C GLU A 228 2.21 14.88 -15.82
N THR A 229 3.30 15.30 -16.48
CA THR A 229 3.29 15.54 -17.94
C THR A 229 3.35 14.25 -18.74
N ASN A 230 3.90 13.19 -18.14
CA ASN A 230 4.05 11.87 -18.75
C ASN A 230 3.09 10.82 -18.18
N LEU A 231 2.30 11.16 -17.17
CA LEU A 231 1.30 10.24 -16.63
C LEU A 231 0.08 10.17 -17.56
N VAL A 232 -0.36 8.94 -17.83
CA VAL A 232 -1.56 8.66 -18.61
C VAL A 232 -2.57 7.89 -17.75
N HIS A 233 -3.82 8.31 -17.87
CA HIS A 233 -4.93 7.59 -17.27
C HIS A 233 -5.40 6.48 -18.23
N ALA A 234 -4.80 5.33 -18.14
CA ALA A 234 -5.23 4.12 -18.82
C ALA A 234 -5.88 3.18 -17.80
N ALA A 235 -7.14 2.83 -18.01
CA ALA A 235 -7.90 1.98 -17.12
C ALA A 235 -8.39 0.72 -17.84
N PHE A 236 -8.54 -0.37 -17.12
CA PHE A 236 -9.22 -1.58 -17.60
C PHE A 236 -10.69 -1.32 -17.88
N ALA A 237 -11.31 -0.40 -17.14
CA ALA A 237 -12.70 -0.01 -17.33
C ALA A 237 -12.77 1.31 -18.08
N ARG A 238 -13.45 1.35 -19.21
CA ARG A 238 -13.78 2.58 -19.93
C ARG A 238 -15.27 2.87 -19.73
N ALA A 239 -15.56 4.08 -19.25
CA ALA A 239 -16.95 4.54 -19.11
C ALA A 239 -17.60 4.90 -20.46
N ASP A 240 -16.83 5.07 -21.55
CA ASP A 240 -17.22 5.73 -22.79
C ASP A 240 -16.61 5.16 -24.09
N GLY A 241 -16.00 3.97 -24.03
CA GLY A 241 -15.36 3.37 -25.20
C GLY A 241 -16.22 2.34 -25.94
N PRO A 242 -16.12 2.26 -27.29
CA PRO A 242 -16.68 1.14 -28.01
C PRO A 242 -15.95 -0.14 -27.62
N SER A 243 -16.73 -1.07 -27.22
CA SER A 243 -16.36 -2.40 -26.81
C SER A 243 -16.30 -3.31 -28.03
N ASP A 244 -15.32 -4.18 -28.03
CA ASP A 244 -15.38 -5.35 -28.90
C ASP A 244 -16.40 -6.33 -28.32
N PRO A 245 -17.49 -6.64 -29.07
CA PRO A 245 -18.52 -7.55 -28.54
C PRO A 245 -17.92 -8.90 -28.21
N GLY A 246 -17.89 -9.25 -26.93
CA GLY A 246 -17.37 -10.54 -26.45
C GLY A 246 -16.19 -10.45 -25.47
N THR A 247 -15.62 -9.27 -25.28
CA THR A 247 -14.50 -9.04 -24.32
C THR A 247 -14.91 -8.23 -23.09
N GLU A 248 -16.21 -7.84 -23.00
CA GLU A 248 -16.70 -6.96 -21.94
C GLU A 248 -17.70 -7.66 -21.03
N THR A 249 -17.55 -7.46 -19.74
CA THR A 249 -18.59 -7.73 -18.74
C THR A 249 -19.04 -6.42 -18.11
N GLU A 250 -20.34 -6.17 -18.12
CA GLU A 250 -20.94 -5.07 -17.38
C GLU A 250 -20.99 -5.41 -15.88
N LEU A 251 -20.20 -4.70 -15.08
CA LEU A 251 -20.26 -4.76 -13.63
C LEU A 251 -20.70 -3.38 -13.11
N GLY A 252 -22.01 -3.26 -12.81
CA GLY A 252 -22.54 -2.05 -12.22
C GLY A 252 -22.37 -0.76 -13.04
N GLY A 253 -22.47 -0.86 -14.38
CA GLY A 253 -22.30 0.28 -15.30
C GLY A 253 -20.85 0.62 -15.64
N VAL A 254 -19.90 -0.23 -15.23
CA VAL A 254 -18.49 -0.14 -15.59
C VAL A 254 -18.17 -1.29 -16.54
N TYR A 255 -17.70 -0.98 -17.74
CA TYR A 255 -17.23 -1.98 -18.70
C TYR A 255 -15.85 -2.47 -18.29
N MET A 256 -15.71 -3.76 -17.98
CA MET A 256 -14.44 -4.40 -17.68
C MET A 256 -13.89 -5.07 -18.94
N TYR A 257 -12.66 -4.75 -19.31
CA TYR A 257 -11.93 -5.55 -20.27
C TYR A 257 -11.38 -6.78 -19.57
N ILE A 258 -11.85 -7.97 -19.97
CA ILE A 258 -11.20 -9.22 -19.58
C ILE A 258 -10.11 -9.49 -20.61
N GLY A 259 -8.89 -9.12 -20.29
CA GLY A 259 -7.73 -9.25 -21.17
C GLY A 259 -6.83 -8.03 -21.07
N HIS A 260 -5.73 -8.07 -21.79
CA HIS A 260 -4.80 -6.95 -21.86
C HIS A 260 -5.11 -6.15 -23.12
N PRO A 261 -5.79 -4.97 -23.00
CA PRO A 261 -6.06 -4.14 -24.18
C PRO A 261 -4.75 -3.72 -24.81
N GLU A 262 -4.71 -3.70 -26.15
CA GLU A 262 -3.59 -3.08 -26.85
C GLU A 262 -3.45 -1.63 -26.39
N PRO A 263 -2.22 -1.20 -26.05
CA PRO A 263 -2.00 0.16 -25.57
C PRO A 263 -2.42 1.19 -26.61
N TRP A 264 -3.28 2.11 -26.21
CA TRP A 264 -3.69 3.26 -27.04
C TRP A 264 -2.87 4.53 -26.71
N TRP A 265 -1.91 4.41 -25.76
CA TRP A 265 -1.00 5.48 -25.35
C TRP A 265 0.44 5.22 -25.84
N ASP A 266 1.28 6.25 -25.79
CA ASP A 266 2.70 6.12 -26.12
C ASP A 266 3.46 5.39 -25.01
N THR A 267 3.62 4.07 -25.16
CA THR A 267 4.26 3.20 -24.17
C THR A 267 5.75 3.49 -23.95
N GLU A 268 6.40 4.19 -24.89
CA GLU A 268 7.81 4.56 -24.74
C GLU A 268 8.01 5.79 -23.86
N ARG A 269 7.03 6.67 -23.79
CA ARG A 269 7.12 7.94 -23.07
C ARG A 269 6.18 8.06 -21.89
N GLN A 270 4.99 7.47 -21.99
CA GLN A 270 3.96 7.62 -20.99
C GLN A 270 3.98 6.49 -19.97
N VAL A 271 3.67 6.84 -18.73
CA VAL A 271 3.61 5.97 -17.58
C VAL A 271 2.16 5.86 -17.10
N VAL A 272 1.63 4.66 -16.94
CA VAL A 272 0.26 4.45 -16.47
C VAL A 272 0.12 4.93 -15.03
N ARG A 273 -0.86 5.82 -14.82
CA ARG A 273 -1.16 6.40 -13.51
C ARG A 273 -1.92 5.41 -12.64
N ALA A 274 -1.52 5.30 -11.38
CA ALA A 274 -2.21 4.48 -10.39
C ALA A 274 -3.60 5.05 -10.03
N GLN A 275 -4.57 4.15 -9.89
CA GLN A 275 -5.90 4.48 -9.33
C GLN A 275 -5.80 4.85 -7.84
N PRO A 276 -6.84 5.44 -7.25
CA PRO A 276 -6.82 5.88 -5.86
C PRO A 276 -6.40 4.81 -4.87
N PHE A 277 -6.76 3.54 -5.10
CA PHE A 277 -6.37 2.42 -4.23
C PHE A 277 -4.86 2.29 -4.10
N PHE A 278 -4.15 2.15 -5.21
CA PHE A 278 -2.71 1.87 -5.19
C PHE A 278 -1.87 3.10 -4.80
N ARG A 279 -2.48 4.29 -4.73
CA ARG A 279 -1.78 5.52 -4.34
C ARG A 279 -1.15 5.44 -2.95
N TYR A 280 -1.65 4.61 -2.04
CA TYR A 280 -0.99 4.45 -0.76
C TYR A 280 0.42 3.84 -0.90
N VAL A 281 0.61 2.89 -1.83
CA VAL A 281 1.93 2.32 -2.13
C VAL A 281 2.83 3.35 -2.81
N VAL A 282 2.26 4.12 -3.75
CA VAL A 282 2.97 5.23 -4.42
C VAL A 282 3.46 6.26 -3.42
N HIS A 283 2.62 6.65 -2.46
CA HIS A 283 2.98 7.64 -1.44
C HIS A 283 4.00 7.09 -0.43
N ASP A 284 3.88 5.83 -0.04
CA ASP A 284 4.89 5.15 0.77
C ASP A 284 6.26 5.15 0.08
N ALA A 285 6.30 4.85 -1.22
CA ALA A 285 7.54 4.88 -2.01
C ALA A 285 8.18 6.27 -2.05
N ILE A 286 7.36 7.32 -2.26
CA ILE A 286 7.82 8.71 -2.28
C ILE A 286 8.44 9.10 -0.93
N VAL A 287 7.81 8.71 0.18
CA VAL A 287 8.32 9.01 1.53
C VAL A 287 9.58 8.23 1.82
N LEU A 288 9.62 6.94 1.53
CA LEU A 288 10.82 6.10 1.70
C LEU A 288 12.01 6.63 0.92
N ALA A 289 11.77 7.20 -0.25
CA ALA A 289 12.82 7.81 -1.07
C ALA A 289 13.23 9.23 -0.61
N GLY A 290 12.68 9.73 0.52
CA GLY A 290 13.03 11.05 1.06
C GLY A 290 12.33 12.22 0.35
N ALA A 291 11.37 11.97 -0.53
CA ALA A 291 10.64 13.00 -1.29
C ALA A 291 9.25 13.34 -0.71
N GLY A 292 9.01 13.03 0.57
CA GLY A 292 7.71 13.19 1.26
C GLY A 292 7.15 14.61 1.22
N SER A 293 8.00 15.63 1.05
CA SER A 293 7.56 17.03 0.88
C SER A 293 6.66 17.26 -0.35
N ARG A 294 6.64 16.34 -1.31
CA ARG A 294 5.76 16.39 -2.49
C ARG A 294 4.31 16.00 -2.16
N LEU A 295 4.08 15.23 -1.09
CA LEU A 295 2.77 14.64 -0.78
C LEU A 295 1.68 15.67 -0.60
N SER A 296 1.94 16.77 0.11
CA SER A 296 0.94 17.80 0.36
C SER A 296 0.33 18.41 -0.92
N ARG A 297 1.04 18.32 -2.07
CA ARG A 297 0.51 18.69 -3.39
C ARG A 297 -0.19 17.52 -4.07
N LEU A 298 0.38 16.32 -4.02
CA LEU A 298 -0.20 15.12 -4.65
C LEU A 298 -1.57 14.75 -4.06
N LEU A 299 -1.81 15.06 -2.78
CA LEU A 299 -3.10 14.87 -2.13
C LEU A 299 -4.21 15.75 -2.72
N LEU A 300 -3.87 16.83 -3.41
CA LEU A 300 -4.87 17.68 -4.11
C LEU A 300 -5.56 16.97 -5.28
N ASP A 301 -5.01 15.88 -5.79
CA ASP A 301 -5.64 15.05 -6.84
C ASP A 301 -7.04 14.57 -6.42
N TRP A 302 -7.23 14.29 -5.12
CA TRP A 302 -8.51 13.85 -4.56
C TRP A 302 -9.64 14.89 -4.64
N ARG A 303 -9.32 16.15 -4.94
CA ARG A 303 -10.34 17.18 -5.20
C ARG A 303 -11.28 16.77 -6.32
N ALA A 304 -10.74 16.14 -7.38
CA ALA A 304 -11.56 15.61 -8.48
C ALA A 304 -12.58 14.56 -8.01
N LEU A 305 -12.21 13.71 -7.03
CA LEU A 305 -13.14 12.75 -6.44
C LEU A 305 -14.20 13.44 -5.57
N LEU A 306 -13.80 14.41 -4.76
CA LEU A 306 -14.74 15.18 -3.94
C LEU A 306 -15.75 15.96 -4.79
N ASP A 307 -15.30 16.56 -5.88
CA ASP A 307 -16.17 17.30 -6.81
C ASP A 307 -17.19 16.36 -7.49
N ARG A 308 -16.80 15.11 -7.82
CA ARG A 308 -17.65 14.12 -8.44
C ARG A 308 -18.57 13.40 -7.45
N CYS A 309 -18.08 13.08 -6.26
CA CYS A 309 -18.74 12.20 -5.30
C CYS A 309 -19.32 12.96 -4.09
N SER A 310 -19.40 14.29 -4.14
CA SER A 310 -19.91 15.20 -3.10
C SER A 310 -19.06 15.21 -1.84
N ALA A 311 -19.22 14.28 -0.91
CA ALA A 311 -18.52 14.30 0.38
C ALA A 311 -17.73 13.00 0.64
N SER A 312 -17.52 12.16 -0.40
CA SER A 312 -16.83 10.89 -0.28
C SER A 312 -15.82 10.70 -1.41
N PHE A 313 -15.01 9.66 -1.31
CA PHE A 313 -14.08 9.27 -2.36
C PHE A 313 -14.64 8.11 -3.17
N GLY A 314 -14.66 8.27 -4.49
CA GLY A 314 -15.12 7.26 -5.42
C GLY A 314 -14.07 6.18 -5.66
N GLU A 315 -14.51 5.06 -6.22
CA GLU A 315 -13.70 3.85 -6.44
C GLU A 315 -12.48 4.09 -7.33
N THR A 316 -12.69 4.77 -8.45
CA THR A 316 -11.64 5.12 -9.41
C THR A 316 -11.62 6.62 -9.69
N TRP A 317 -10.61 7.13 -10.39
CA TRP A 317 -10.57 8.54 -10.80
C TRP A 317 -11.77 8.96 -11.65
N TYR A 318 -12.40 8.04 -12.38
CA TYR A 318 -13.41 8.37 -13.38
C TYR A 318 -14.77 7.71 -13.20
N GLY A 319 -14.87 6.60 -12.48
CA GLY A 319 -16.09 5.79 -12.40
C GLY A 319 -16.16 4.95 -11.14
N GLY A 320 -16.96 3.90 -11.21
CA GLY A 320 -17.22 3.00 -10.09
C GLY A 320 -18.17 3.61 -9.06
N THR A 321 -18.21 3.02 -7.88
CA THR A 321 -19.03 3.50 -6.76
C THR A 321 -18.57 4.88 -6.29
N THR A 322 -19.50 5.71 -5.85
CA THR A 322 -19.21 7.09 -5.41
C THR A 322 -18.71 7.17 -3.97
N CYS A 323 -18.74 6.07 -3.23
CA CYS A 323 -18.19 5.94 -1.89
C CYS A 323 -17.46 4.61 -1.78
N HIS A 324 -16.12 4.64 -1.74
CA HIS A 324 -15.29 3.45 -1.69
C HIS A 324 -14.10 3.68 -0.76
N GLY A 325 -14.04 2.90 0.31
CA GLY A 325 -13.09 3.14 1.40
C GLY A 325 -11.63 3.00 0.99
N TRP A 326 -11.32 2.12 0.02
CA TRP A 326 -9.96 1.92 -0.47
C TRP A 326 -9.31 3.17 -1.08
N SER A 327 -10.13 4.17 -1.47
CA SER A 327 -9.65 5.44 -2.04
C SER A 327 -9.31 6.50 -1.01
N SER A 328 -9.47 6.23 0.28
CA SER A 328 -9.37 7.23 1.35
C SER A 328 -7.95 7.42 1.89
N THR A 329 -6.94 7.07 1.12
CA THR A 329 -5.51 7.22 1.40
C THR A 329 -5.12 8.60 1.97
N PRO A 330 -5.68 9.76 1.50
CA PRO A 330 -5.30 11.07 2.04
C PRO A 330 -5.48 11.21 3.55
N THR A 331 -6.47 10.55 4.13
CA THR A 331 -6.73 10.59 5.58
C THR A 331 -5.55 10.02 6.37
N ARG A 332 -5.04 8.84 5.95
CA ARG A 332 -3.84 8.25 6.53
C ARG A 332 -2.60 9.11 6.27
N ASP A 333 -2.42 9.58 5.04
CA ASP A 333 -1.20 10.28 4.63
C ASP A 333 -1.01 11.61 5.35
N LEU A 334 -2.09 12.33 5.62
CA LEU A 334 -2.04 13.56 6.42
C LEU A 334 -1.46 13.30 7.81
N ILE A 335 -1.78 12.18 8.43
CA ILE A 335 -1.28 11.82 9.76
C ILE A 335 0.11 11.16 9.67
N GLN A 336 0.24 10.07 8.91
CA GLN A 336 1.46 9.25 8.93
C GLN A 336 2.62 9.88 8.18
N HIS A 337 2.35 10.68 7.14
CA HIS A 337 3.39 11.19 6.25
C HIS A 337 3.55 12.70 6.32
N VAL A 338 2.46 13.48 6.28
CA VAL A 338 2.57 14.95 6.28
C VAL A 338 2.83 15.47 7.69
N LEU A 339 2.00 15.09 8.67
CA LEU A 339 2.26 15.32 10.11
C LEU A 339 3.44 14.46 10.58
N GLY A 340 3.56 13.27 10.00
CA GLY A 340 4.69 12.37 10.18
C GLY A 340 4.65 11.55 11.46
N VAL A 341 3.46 11.34 12.05
CA VAL A 341 3.31 10.59 13.32
C VAL A 341 3.04 9.12 13.04
N GLN A 342 3.93 8.27 13.55
CA GLN A 342 3.82 6.81 13.44
C GLN A 342 4.22 6.15 14.76
N PRO A 343 3.64 4.96 15.09
CA PRO A 343 4.13 4.19 16.22
C PRO A 343 5.56 3.71 15.97
N ASP A 344 6.35 3.66 17.04
CA ASP A 344 7.68 3.07 16.99
C ASP A 344 7.57 1.54 17.10
N ALA A 345 7.93 0.84 16.03
CA ALA A 345 7.83 -0.62 15.99
C ALA A 345 8.73 -1.34 17.00
N TYR A 346 9.81 -0.69 17.43
CA TYR A 346 10.79 -1.26 18.34
C TYR A 346 10.60 -0.86 19.80
N GLU A 347 9.78 0.16 20.03
CA GLU A 347 9.45 0.65 21.38
C GLU A 347 7.92 0.85 21.50
N PRO A 348 7.17 -0.23 21.82
CA PRO A 348 5.72 -0.18 21.93
C PRO A 348 5.24 0.94 22.86
N GLY A 349 4.21 1.70 22.42
CA GLY A 349 3.70 2.86 23.15
C GLY A 349 4.47 4.16 22.87
N SER A 350 5.59 4.10 22.10
CA SER A 350 6.33 5.28 21.68
C SER A 350 5.95 5.71 20.27
N LEU A 351 6.21 6.98 19.94
CA LEU A 351 5.92 7.58 18.63
C LEU A 351 7.19 8.13 17.97
N VAL A 352 7.26 7.95 16.67
CA VAL A 352 8.22 8.66 15.80
C VAL A 352 7.48 9.79 15.10
N ILE A 353 8.07 10.99 15.11
CA ILE A 353 7.54 12.17 14.43
C ILE A 353 8.53 12.63 13.36
N ALA A 354 8.20 12.37 12.09
CA ALA A 354 9.04 12.69 10.92
C ALA A 354 8.22 13.48 9.88
N PRO A 355 7.99 14.78 10.10
CA PRO A 355 7.05 15.55 9.31
C PRO A 355 7.56 15.94 7.93
N ASN A 356 6.63 15.98 6.95
CA ASN A 356 6.86 16.40 5.57
C ASN A 356 5.85 17.49 5.18
N LEU A 357 5.99 18.71 5.67
CA LEU A 357 5.03 19.80 5.47
C LEU A 357 4.83 20.19 3.98
N GLY A 358 5.88 20.03 3.16
CA GLY A 358 5.83 20.46 1.77
C GLY A 358 5.53 21.95 1.65
N HIS A 359 4.38 22.28 1.05
CA HIS A 359 3.93 23.66 0.87
C HIS A 359 3.14 24.23 2.06
N LEU A 360 2.85 23.42 3.08
CA LEU A 360 2.11 23.83 4.26
C LEU A 360 3.02 24.60 5.22
N ASP A 361 2.47 25.64 5.87
CA ASP A 361 3.16 26.35 6.94
C ASP A 361 3.08 25.60 8.27
N TRP A 362 1.96 24.89 8.49
CA TRP A 362 1.72 24.08 9.67
C TRP A 362 0.68 22.99 9.42
N ILE A 363 0.68 21.98 10.28
CA ILE A 363 -0.36 20.95 10.39
C ILE A 363 -0.53 20.57 11.85
N GLU A 364 -1.75 20.26 12.26
CA GLU A 364 -2.10 19.81 13.60
C GLU A 364 -3.15 18.72 13.55
N ALA A 365 -3.02 17.70 14.40
CA ALA A 365 -4.04 16.69 14.58
C ALA A 365 -4.01 16.09 15.99
N ASP A 366 -5.14 15.53 16.38
CA ASP A 366 -5.26 14.59 17.49
C ASP A 366 -5.05 13.17 16.91
N VAL A 367 -3.99 12.50 17.35
CA VAL A 367 -3.58 11.20 16.86
C VAL A 367 -3.90 10.14 17.91
N PRO A 368 -4.75 9.14 17.60
CA PRO A 368 -5.03 8.04 18.50
C PRO A 368 -3.80 7.16 18.68
N THR A 369 -3.62 6.65 19.88
CA THR A 369 -2.61 5.66 20.25
C THR A 369 -3.26 4.54 21.05
N ILE A 370 -2.52 3.49 21.33
CA ILE A 370 -3.04 2.37 22.17
C ILE A 370 -3.45 2.81 23.56
N ASP A 371 -2.82 3.86 24.11
CA ASP A 371 -2.99 4.31 25.48
C ASP A 371 -3.85 5.59 25.61
N GLY A 372 -4.22 6.24 24.51
CA GLY A 372 -5.00 7.47 24.51
C GLY A 372 -4.80 8.32 23.26
N VAL A 373 -4.85 9.65 23.44
CA VAL A 373 -4.74 10.62 22.32
C VAL A 373 -3.52 11.52 22.49
N VAL A 374 -2.79 11.69 21.42
CA VAL A 374 -1.64 12.61 21.36
C VAL A 374 -1.93 13.73 20.35
N ARG A 375 -2.02 14.95 20.82
CA ARG A 375 -2.10 16.13 19.95
C ARG A 375 -0.71 16.51 19.50
N VAL A 376 -0.50 16.55 18.19
CA VAL A 376 0.75 16.97 17.56
C VAL A 376 0.50 18.14 16.64
N ARG A 377 1.28 19.21 16.82
CA ARG A 377 1.32 20.36 15.91
C ARG A 377 2.75 20.52 15.39
N VAL A 378 2.87 20.60 14.08
CA VAL A 378 4.13 20.83 13.39
C VAL A 378 4.07 22.17 12.66
N GLU A 379 5.06 23.00 12.91
CA GLU A 379 5.33 24.26 12.23
C GLU A 379 6.76 24.21 11.64
N ARG A 380 7.10 25.17 10.81
CA ARG A 380 8.48 25.26 10.31
C ARG A 380 9.46 25.44 11.47
N GLY A 381 10.31 24.45 11.73
CA GLY A 381 11.33 24.47 12.78
C GLY A 381 10.84 24.08 14.19
N ARG A 382 9.58 23.68 14.38
CA ARG A 382 9.03 23.38 15.70
C ARG A 382 8.02 22.25 15.65
N ILE A 383 8.10 21.33 16.61
CA ILE A 383 7.11 20.29 16.89
C ILE A 383 6.59 20.50 18.30
N THR A 384 5.30 20.59 18.46
CA THR A 384 4.63 20.71 19.76
C THR A 384 3.79 19.45 19.98
N VAL A 385 3.97 18.80 21.14
CA VAL A 385 3.28 17.57 21.51
C VAL A 385 2.58 17.76 22.85
N ARG A 386 1.35 17.30 22.95
CA ARG A 386 0.57 17.20 24.17
C ARG A 386 -0.21 15.90 24.19
N ALA A 387 -0.17 15.16 25.28
CA ALA A 387 -0.86 13.89 25.43
C ALA A 387 -1.75 13.86 26.69
N ASP A 388 -2.73 12.99 26.71
CA ASP A 388 -3.57 12.70 27.87
C ASP A 388 -2.96 11.57 28.77
N HIS A 389 -1.94 10.91 28.27
CA HIS A 389 -1.16 9.88 28.94
C HIS A 389 0.34 10.14 28.81
N GLN A 390 1.17 9.34 29.49
CA GLN A 390 2.62 9.41 29.30
C GLN A 390 3.01 8.73 28.00
N VAL A 391 3.76 9.43 27.15
CA VAL A 391 4.25 8.88 25.86
C VAL A 391 5.70 9.31 25.61
N HIS A 392 6.52 8.40 25.10
CA HIS A 392 7.85 8.73 24.59
C HIS A 392 7.74 9.09 23.12
N VAL A 393 8.33 10.20 22.72
CA VAL A 393 8.32 10.69 21.33
C VAL A 393 9.73 10.95 20.84
N ARG A 394 10.02 10.57 19.59
CA ARG A 394 11.32 10.80 18.93
C ARG A 394 11.12 11.59 17.64
N SER A 395 12.03 12.51 17.34
CA SER A 395 12.07 13.22 16.06
C SER A 395 13.54 13.44 15.64
N GLY A 396 13.98 12.73 14.64
CA GLY A 396 15.42 12.68 14.27
C GLY A 396 16.27 12.18 15.44
N SER A 397 17.24 12.98 15.89
CA SER A 397 18.09 12.70 17.05
C SER A 397 17.47 13.11 18.39
N ASP A 398 16.40 13.87 18.37
CA ASP A 398 15.74 14.41 19.57
C ASP A 398 14.69 13.46 20.10
N SER A 399 14.57 13.36 21.43
CA SER A 399 13.51 12.60 22.07
C SER A 399 13.03 13.28 23.35
N ALA A 400 11.79 12.98 23.75
CA ALA A 400 11.24 13.48 25.01
C ALA A 400 10.18 12.54 25.57
N HIS A 401 10.08 12.49 26.89
CA HIS A 401 8.91 11.94 27.59
C HIS A 401 7.88 13.03 27.79
N VAL A 402 6.74 12.92 27.12
CA VAL A 402 5.60 13.82 27.26
C VAL A 402 4.74 13.35 28.43
N MET A 403 4.57 14.21 29.42
CA MET A 403 3.75 13.94 30.60
C MET A 403 2.29 14.35 30.35
N PRO A 404 1.31 13.66 30.96
CA PRO A 404 -0.11 13.97 30.78
C PRO A 404 -0.41 15.46 31.02
N GLY A 405 -1.10 16.08 30.04
CA GLY A 405 -1.50 17.47 30.11
C GLY A 405 -0.37 18.51 29.92
N VAL A 406 0.89 18.07 29.81
CA VAL A 406 2.04 18.96 29.64
C VAL A 406 2.33 19.14 28.15
N THR A 407 2.54 20.39 27.74
CA THR A 407 2.98 20.70 26.37
C THR A 407 4.50 20.58 26.28
N THR A 408 4.98 19.70 25.45
CA THR A 408 6.40 19.48 25.17
C THR A 408 6.75 20.02 23.80
N VAL A 409 7.91 20.66 23.67
CA VAL A 409 8.42 21.20 22.41
C VAL A 409 9.70 20.46 22.03
N LEU A 410 9.70 19.92 20.82
CA LEU A 410 10.88 19.34 20.19
C LEU A 410 11.35 20.27 19.07
N PRO A 411 12.66 20.50 18.93
CA PRO A 411 13.18 21.15 17.73
C PRO A 411 12.90 20.28 16.52
N ARG A 412 12.58 20.90 15.39
CA ARG A 412 12.49 20.20 14.12
C ARG A 412 13.86 20.21 13.48
N THR A 413 14.53 19.08 13.44
CA THR A 413 15.71 18.92 12.59
C THR A 413 15.25 18.98 11.12
N ILE A 414 15.62 20.06 10.43
CA ILE A 414 15.42 20.15 8.97
C ILE A 414 16.40 19.19 8.36
N ILE A 415 15.92 18.03 7.91
CA ILE A 415 16.70 17.16 7.02
C ILE A 415 16.70 17.88 5.66
N THR A 416 17.79 18.53 5.34
CA THR A 416 18.05 19.20 4.05
C THR A 416 18.30 18.18 2.95
#